data_ef1646ae44dd45585080b036d174dcda
#
_entry.id   ef1646ae44dd45585080b036d174dcda
#
_cell.length_a   1.000
_cell.length_b   1.000
_cell.length_c   1.000
_cell.angle_alpha   90.00
_cell.angle_beta   90.00
_cell.angle_gamma   90.00
#
_symmetry.space_group_name_H-M   'P 1'
#
loop_
_entity.id
_entity.type
_entity.pdbx_description
1 polymer ?
#
loop_
_entity_poly.entity_id
_entity_poly.type
_entity_poly.pdbx_seq_one_letter_code
_entity_poly.pdbx_strand_id
1 'polypeptide(L)'
;MEVLSDEQVETFWREGFVLLPEAVLPDDLAALQQTVVDWVEESRRHTGPWGTTMDGRPRFDVEPGHSAEQPALRRVASPQEVCDAHLRVMRDSPLVDAAAQLVGPNLAVNNVKLNTKQPGAGTKVGFHQDFAYEAHSNDDMLAVLLFLDDVTPENGPPEMVPGSHIGPIHDHWHDGVFT
;
A
#
# COMPACT_ATOMS: atom_id res chain seq x y z
N MET A 1 20.97 -4.53 -5.97
CA MET A 1 21.28 -4.10 -7.37
C MET A 1 20.88 -2.64 -7.47
N GLU A 2 21.60 -1.80 -8.25
CA GLU A 2 21.13 -0.43 -8.50
C GLU A 2 19.92 -0.49 -9.44
N VAL A 3 18.80 0.00 -8.96
CA VAL A 3 17.51 0.02 -9.67
C VAL A 3 17.11 1.45 -9.99
N LEU A 4 17.35 2.38 -9.04
CA LEU A 4 17.13 3.81 -9.24
C LEU A 4 18.38 4.46 -9.82
N SER A 5 18.18 5.35 -10.79
CA SER A 5 19.25 6.24 -11.25
C SER A 5 19.62 7.28 -10.19
N ASP A 6 20.81 7.89 -10.31
CA ASP A 6 21.22 8.98 -9.41
C ASP A 6 20.20 10.12 -9.39
N GLU A 7 19.62 10.49 -10.54
CA GLU A 7 18.57 11.51 -10.64
C GLU A 7 17.30 11.13 -9.89
N GLN A 8 16.91 9.85 -9.93
CA GLN A 8 15.75 9.35 -9.16
C GLN A 8 16.02 9.39 -7.66
N VAL A 9 17.23 9.03 -7.23
CA VAL A 9 17.65 9.12 -5.82
C VAL A 9 17.65 10.58 -5.35
N GLU A 10 18.23 11.50 -6.12
CA GLU A 10 18.20 12.93 -5.82
C GLU A 10 16.77 13.48 -5.76
N THR A 11 15.90 13.04 -6.68
CA THR A 11 14.50 13.43 -6.71
C THR A 11 13.78 12.96 -5.47
N PHE A 12 13.98 11.69 -5.04
CA PHE A 12 13.40 11.18 -3.82
C PHE A 12 13.77 12.02 -2.60
N TRP A 13 15.03 12.33 -2.42
CA TRP A 13 15.50 13.12 -1.26
C TRP A 13 15.08 14.59 -1.32
N ARG A 14 14.82 15.13 -2.50
CA ARG A 14 14.34 16.50 -2.69
C ARG A 14 12.82 16.61 -2.52
N GLU A 15 12.08 15.70 -3.15
CA GLU A 15 10.62 15.80 -3.24
C GLU A 15 9.90 14.93 -2.18
N GLY A 16 10.55 13.89 -1.66
CA GLY A 16 9.97 12.94 -0.71
C GLY A 16 9.29 11.75 -1.36
N PHE A 17 9.31 11.65 -2.68
CA PHE A 17 8.78 10.52 -3.44
C PHE A 17 9.49 10.37 -4.79
N VAL A 18 9.43 9.17 -5.33
CA VAL A 18 9.92 8.86 -6.68
C VAL A 18 9.03 7.77 -7.30
N LEU A 19 8.89 7.80 -8.61
CA LEU A 19 8.19 6.77 -9.38
C LEU A 19 9.21 5.77 -9.93
N LEU A 20 8.92 4.49 -9.74
CA LEU A 20 9.66 3.38 -10.32
C LEU A 20 8.74 2.62 -11.28
N PRO A 21 8.84 2.85 -12.60
CA PRO A 21 8.12 2.05 -13.59
C PRO A 21 8.59 0.59 -13.59
N GLU A 22 7.70 -0.31 -13.98
CA GLU A 22 8.02 -1.75 -14.14
C GLU A 22 8.64 -2.38 -12.88
N ALA A 23 8.17 -1.96 -11.71
CA ALA A 23 8.73 -2.29 -10.41
C ALA A 23 8.61 -3.77 -10.01
N VAL A 24 7.82 -4.56 -10.76
CA VAL A 24 7.65 -6.01 -10.57
C VAL A 24 7.63 -6.71 -11.93
N LEU A 25 7.95 -8.00 -11.92
CA LEU A 25 7.89 -8.81 -13.14
C LEU A 25 6.44 -8.97 -13.63
N PRO A 26 6.21 -9.06 -14.96
CA PRO A 26 4.86 -9.22 -15.52
C PRO A 26 4.08 -10.41 -14.94
N ASP A 27 4.74 -11.54 -14.73
CA ASP A 27 4.12 -12.74 -14.18
C ASP A 27 3.70 -12.54 -12.72
N ASP A 28 4.48 -11.81 -11.92
CA ASP A 28 4.13 -11.47 -10.56
C ASP A 28 2.98 -10.46 -10.52
N LEU A 29 2.98 -9.46 -11.40
CA LEU A 29 1.86 -8.52 -11.53
C LEU A 29 0.57 -9.25 -11.88
N ALA A 30 0.60 -10.14 -12.87
CA ALA A 30 -0.56 -10.93 -13.26
C ALA A 30 -1.07 -11.82 -12.10
N ALA A 31 -0.17 -12.45 -11.35
CA ALA A 31 -0.54 -13.25 -10.18
C ALA A 31 -1.17 -12.40 -9.06
N LEU A 32 -0.64 -11.20 -8.81
CA LEU A 32 -1.21 -10.26 -7.85
C LEU A 32 -2.61 -9.79 -8.27
N GLN A 33 -2.79 -9.42 -9.54
CA GLN A 33 -4.09 -9.03 -10.09
C GLN A 33 -5.13 -10.16 -9.98
N GLN A 34 -4.74 -11.38 -10.36
CA GLN A 34 -5.63 -12.54 -10.24
C GLN A 34 -6.03 -12.80 -8.79
N THR A 35 -5.10 -12.67 -7.85
CA THR A 35 -5.39 -12.82 -6.42
C THR A 35 -6.42 -11.80 -5.93
N VAL A 36 -6.37 -10.56 -6.40
CA VAL A 36 -7.38 -9.54 -6.07
C VAL A 36 -8.75 -9.95 -6.60
N VAL A 37 -8.83 -10.42 -7.84
CA VAL A 37 -10.07 -10.93 -8.45
C VAL A 37 -10.66 -12.07 -7.61
N ASP A 38 -9.84 -13.04 -7.22
CA ASP A 38 -10.26 -14.19 -6.44
C ASP A 38 -10.78 -13.76 -5.05
N TRP A 39 -10.12 -12.82 -4.38
CA TRP A 39 -10.56 -12.31 -3.08
C TRP A 39 -11.83 -11.47 -3.16
N VAL A 40 -12.02 -10.70 -4.24
CA VAL A 40 -13.28 -9.98 -4.49
C VAL A 40 -14.41 -10.98 -4.71
N GLU A 41 -14.18 -12.06 -5.45
CA GLU A 41 -15.18 -13.10 -5.66
C GLU A 41 -15.48 -13.88 -4.36
N GLU A 42 -14.45 -14.21 -3.59
CA GLU A 42 -14.61 -14.82 -2.26
C GLU A 42 -15.43 -13.94 -1.32
N SER A 43 -15.26 -12.62 -1.38
CA SER A 43 -15.96 -11.67 -0.51
C SER A 43 -17.47 -11.76 -0.61
N ARG A 44 -18.03 -12.24 -1.74
CA ARG A 44 -19.48 -12.46 -1.94
C ARG A 44 -20.11 -13.41 -0.93
N ARG A 45 -19.30 -14.26 -0.30
CA ARG A 45 -19.75 -15.26 0.69
C ARG A 45 -19.80 -14.71 2.11
N HIS A 46 -19.37 -13.47 2.31
CA HIS A 46 -19.23 -12.85 3.62
C HIS A 46 -20.12 -11.60 3.73
N THR A 47 -20.66 -11.35 4.90
CA THR A 47 -21.48 -10.16 5.18
C THR A 47 -20.73 -9.09 5.96
N GLY A 48 -19.47 -9.32 6.28
CA GLY A 48 -18.60 -8.44 7.04
C GLY A 48 -17.16 -8.93 7.01
N PRO A 49 -16.24 -8.34 7.79
CA PRO A 49 -14.84 -8.74 7.83
C PRO A 49 -14.66 -10.23 8.17
N TRP A 50 -13.69 -10.88 7.53
CA TRP A 50 -13.39 -12.30 7.73
C TRP A 50 -11.91 -12.62 7.67
N GLY A 51 -11.55 -13.87 7.99
CA GLY A 51 -10.18 -14.32 8.09
C GLY A 51 -9.43 -13.65 9.23
N THR A 52 -8.28 -14.21 9.60
CA THR A 52 -7.48 -13.70 10.71
C THR A 52 -6.00 -13.65 10.30
N THR A 53 -5.33 -12.56 10.58
CA THR A 53 -3.88 -12.39 10.44
C THR A 53 -3.15 -13.12 11.56
N MET A 54 -1.85 -13.32 11.42
CA MET A 54 -1.04 -13.97 12.47
C MET A 54 -1.05 -13.20 13.81
N ASP A 55 -1.25 -11.88 13.75
CA ASP A 55 -1.37 -11.01 14.94
C ASP A 55 -2.83 -10.87 15.47
N GLY A 56 -3.78 -11.64 14.92
CA GLY A 56 -5.15 -11.75 15.42
C GLY A 56 -6.12 -10.67 14.91
N ARG A 57 -5.73 -9.80 14.00
CA ARG A 57 -6.63 -8.81 13.36
C ARG A 57 -7.49 -9.44 12.26
N PRO A 58 -8.68 -8.88 11.93
CA PRO A 58 -9.39 -9.25 10.70
C PRO A 58 -8.50 -9.07 9.47
N ARG A 59 -8.46 -10.09 8.61
CA ARG A 59 -7.64 -10.04 7.39
C ARG A 59 -8.32 -9.28 6.28
N PHE A 60 -9.56 -9.64 5.99
CA PHE A 60 -10.32 -9.06 4.90
C PHE A 60 -11.38 -8.12 5.45
N ASP A 61 -11.43 -6.93 4.90
CA ASP A 61 -12.34 -5.87 5.30
C ASP A 61 -13.17 -5.40 4.10
N VAL A 62 -14.42 -5.06 4.33
CA VAL A 62 -15.38 -4.69 3.29
C VAL A 62 -15.95 -3.30 3.53
N GLU A 63 -16.34 -2.63 2.44
CA GLU A 63 -17.01 -1.33 2.51
C GLU A 63 -18.43 -1.44 3.08
N PRO A 64 -18.94 -0.35 3.68
CA PRO A 64 -20.35 -0.22 3.95
C PRO A 64 -21.17 -0.40 2.66
N GLY A 65 -22.20 -1.26 2.70
CA GLY A 65 -23.02 -1.58 1.52
C GLY A 65 -22.51 -2.76 0.70
N HIS A 66 -21.44 -3.43 1.15
CA HIS A 66 -21.03 -4.69 0.55
C HIS A 66 -22.14 -5.74 0.58
N SER A 67 -22.32 -6.46 -0.51
CA SER A 67 -23.24 -7.60 -0.62
C SER A 67 -22.73 -8.65 -1.60
N ALA A 68 -23.39 -9.82 -1.65
CA ALA A 68 -23.05 -10.85 -2.61
C ALA A 68 -23.24 -10.39 -4.07
N GLU A 69 -24.24 -9.56 -4.32
CA GLU A 69 -24.55 -9.00 -5.66
C GLU A 69 -23.57 -7.87 -6.01
N GLN A 70 -23.15 -7.11 -5.01
CA GLN A 70 -22.29 -5.92 -5.16
C GLN A 70 -21.08 -6.02 -4.21
N PRO A 71 -20.09 -6.87 -4.56
CA PRO A 71 -18.92 -7.05 -3.71
C PRO A 71 -18.11 -5.77 -3.62
N ALA A 72 -17.73 -5.40 -2.41
CA ALA A 72 -16.94 -4.21 -2.13
C ALA A 72 -15.87 -4.54 -1.09
N LEU A 73 -14.90 -5.38 -1.48
CA LEU A 73 -13.69 -5.61 -0.72
C LEU A 73 -12.95 -4.27 -0.58
N ARG A 74 -12.55 -3.90 0.60
CA ARG A 74 -11.91 -2.63 0.90
C ARG A 74 -10.41 -2.78 1.13
N ARG A 75 -10.05 -3.77 1.93
CA ARG A 75 -8.66 -3.95 2.38
C ARG A 75 -8.37 -5.41 2.70
N VAL A 76 -7.14 -5.82 2.40
CA VAL A 76 -6.58 -7.08 2.89
C VAL A 76 -5.34 -6.76 3.73
N ALA A 77 -5.38 -7.12 5.01
CA ALA A 77 -4.26 -6.98 5.93
C ALA A 77 -3.31 -8.17 5.79
N SER A 78 -2.01 -7.91 5.80
CA SER A 78 -0.95 -8.92 5.72
C SER A 78 -1.16 -9.94 4.59
N PRO A 79 -1.36 -9.49 3.33
CA PRO A 79 -1.64 -10.39 2.20
C PRO A 79 -0.52 -11.40 1.95
N GLN A 80 0.72 -11.09 2.31
CA GLN A 80 1.88 -11.97 2.19
C GLN A 80 1.79 -13.24 3.06
N GLU A 81 0.92 -13.28 4.07
CA GLU A 81 0.71 -14.47 4.89
C GLU A 81 -0.12 -15.55 4.18
N VAL A 82 -0.86 -15.17 3.14
CA VAL A 82 -1.82 -16.04 2.45
C VAL A 82 -1.67 -16.04 0.93
N CYS A 83 -0.68 -15.30 0.40
CA CYS A 83 -0.43 -15.22 -1.04
C CYS A 83 1.08 -15.19 -1.31
N ASP A 84 1.56 -16.23 -1.96
CA ASP A 84 2.99 -16.38 -2.31
C ASP A 84 3.49 -15.29 -3.27
N ALA A 85 2.65 -14.77 -4.17
CA ALA A 85 3.03 -13.69 -5.05
C ALA A 85 3.32 -12.40 -4.27
N HIS A 86 2.49 -12.06 -3.27
CA HIS A 86 2.77 -10.93 -2.37
C HIS A 86 4.07 -11.14 -1.59
N LEU A 87 4.30 -12.35 -1.10
CA LEU A 87 5.54 -12.66 -0.37
C LEU A 87 6.77 -12.55 -1.27
N ARG A 88 6.71 -13.07 -2.51
CA ARG A 88 7.82 -12.95 -3.47
C ARG A 88 8.13 -11.50 -3.79
N VAL A 89 7.12 -10.71 -4.17
CA VAL A 89 7.31 -9.29 -4.51
C VAL A 89 7.90 -8.52 -3.33
N MET A 90 7.44 -8.78 -2.12
CA MET A 90 7.96 -8.15 -0.91
C MET A 90 9.42 -8.51 -0.62
N ARG A 91 9.92 -9.66 -1.09
CA ARG A 91 11.27 -10.17 -0.79
C ARG A 91 12.27 -10.04 -1.92
N ASP A 92 11.81 -10.22 -3.16
CA ASP A 92 12.68 -10.55 -4.28
C ASP A 92 12.40 -9.66 -5.53
N SER A 93 11.75 -8.50 -5.36
CA SER A 93 11.44 -7.59 -6.47
C SER A 93 12.39 -6.39 -6.53
N PRO A 94 12.44 -5.69 -7.67
CA PRO A 94 13.14 -4.40 -7.77
C PRO A 94 12.70 -3.35 -6.76
N LEU A 95 11.49 -3.45 -6.20
CA LEU A 95 11.01 -2.55 -5.13
C LEU A 95 11.87 -2.65 -3.87
N VAL A 96 12.29 -3.86 -3.50
CA VAL A 96 13.14 -4.08 -2.32
C VAL A 96 14.54 -3.54 -2.57
N ASP A 97 15.08 -3.75 -3.77
CA ASP A 97 16.37 -3.19 -4.15
C ASP A 97 16.34 -1.65 -4.16
N ALA A 98 15.28 -1.04 -4.69
CA ALA A 98 15.08 0.41 -4.67
C ALA A 98 14.97 0.95 -3.24
N ALA A 99 14.20 0.29 -2.37
CA ALA A 99 14.11 0.65 -0.96
C ALA A 99 15.48 0.57 -0.27
N ALA A 100 16.24 -0.51 -0.52
CA ALA A 100 17.58 -0.68 0.04
C ALA A 100 18.57 0.38 -0.48
N GLN A 101 18.40 0.84 -1.72
CA GLN A 101 19.22 1.91 -2.29
C GLN A 101 18.94 3.26 -1.63
N LEU A 102 17.70 3.52 -1.19
CA LEU A 102 17.29 4.77 -0.56
C LEU A 102 17.60 4.82 0.93
N VAL A 103 17.27 3.79 1.69
CA VAL A 103 17.37 3.81 3.16
C VAL A 103 18.38 2.80 3.74
N GLY A 104 19.14 2.14 2.86
CA GLY A 104 20.18 1.19 3.26
C GLY A 104 19.74 -0.28 3.21
N PRO A 105 20.73 -1.21 3.24
CA PRO A 105 20.47 -2.62 2.94
C PRO A 105 19.81 -3.40 4.08
N ASN A 106 19.76 -2.86 5.28
CA ASN A 106 19.19 -3.54 6.45
C ASN A 106 17.72 -3.15 6.64
N LEU A 107 16.86 -3.68 5.76
CA LEU A 107 15.43 -3.41 5.75
C LEU A 107 14.66 -4.36 6.67
N ALA A 108 13.67 -3.81 7.37
CA ALA A 108 12.63 -4.58 8.04
C ALA A 108 11.26 -4.13 7.53
N VAL A 109 10.41 -5.10 7.19
CA VAL A 109 9.02 -4.81 6.81
C VAL A 109 8.21 -4.59 8.08
N ASN A 110 7.59 -3.42 8.20
CA ASN A 110 6.73 -3.10 9.32
C ASN A 110 5.32 -3.67 9.10
N ASN A 111 4.65 -3.24 8.03
CA ASN A 111 3.35 -3.79 7.66
C ASN A 111 3.16 -3.84 6.15
N VAL A 112 2.24 -4.72 5.73
CA VAL A 112 1.80 -4.82 4.33
C VAL A 112 0.28 -4.85 4.29
N LYS A 113 -0.31 -4.06 3.42
CA LYS A 113 -1.76 -4.05 3.17
C LYS A 113 -2.04 -3.90 1.69
N LEU A 114 -3.09 -4.54 1.22
CA LEU A 114 -3.70 -4.26 -0.07
C LEU A 114 -4.94 -3.40 0.18
N ASN A 115 -5.06 -2.29 -0.52
CA ASN A 115 -6.29 -1.49 -0.56
C ASN A 115 -6.90 -1.60 -1.94
N THR A 116 -8.22 -1.76 -2.01
CA THR A 116 -8.96 -1.78 -3.27
C THR A 116 -9.91 -0.59 -3.35
N LYS A 117 -10.09 -0.08 -4.56
CA LYS A 117 -11.11 0.93 -4.88
C LYS A 117 -12.09 0.32 -5.87
N GLN A 118 -13.07 -0.40 -5.35
CA GLN A 118 -14.08 -1.02 -6.20
C GLN A 118 -15.01 0.03 -6.83
N PRO A 119 -15.53 -0.20 -8.03
CA PRO A 119 -16.48 0.71 -8.66
C PRO A 119 -17.66 1.05 -7.73
N GLY A 120 -17.92 2.34 -7.53
CA GLY A 120 -18.95 2.82 -6.62
C GLY A 120 -18.56 2.88 -5.14
N ALA A 121 -17.37 2.43 -4.75
CA ALA A 121 -16.83 2.63 -3.41
C ALA A 121 -16.54 4.11 -3.17
N GLY A 122 -16.92 4.61 -1.99
CA GLY A 122 -16.83 6.02 -1.62
C GLY A 122 -15.71 6.36 -0.65
N THR A 123 -14.86 5.41 -0.30
CA THR A 123 -13.80 5.63 0.69
C THR A 123 -12.78 6.65 0.19
N LYS A 124 -12.68 7.75 0.89
CA LYS A 124 -11.67 8.79 0.68
C LYS A 124 -10.54 8.62 1.68
N VAL A 125 -9.33 8.84 1.23
CA VAL A 125 -8.13 8.95 2.08
C VAL A 125 -7.68 10.41 2.00
N GLY A 126 -7.71 11.12 3.13
CA GLY A 126 -7.23 12.50 3.21
C GLY A 126 -5.70 12.55 3.21
N PHE A 127 -5.14 13.77 3.06
CA PHE A 127 -3.71 13.98 3.26
C PHE A 127 -3.32 13.60 4.68
N HIS A 128 -2.28 12.81 4.81
CA HIS A 128 -1.73 12.38 6.08
C HIS A 128 -0.22 12.11 5.95
N GLN A 129 0.43 11.94 7.07
CA GLN A 129 1.81 11.48 7.16
C GLN A 129 1.79 10.11 7.87
N ASP A 130 2.29 9.07 7.22
CA ASP A 130 2.28 7.70 7.76
C ASP A 130 2.96 7.60 9.12
N PHE A 131 4.01 8.39 9.35
CA PHE A 131 4.72 8.43 10.63
C PHE A 131 3.84 8.78 11.84
N ALA A 132 2.76 9.53 11.64
CA ALA A 132 1.82 9.87 12.71
C ALA A 132 1.01 8.65 13.18
N TYR A 133 0.84 7.64 12.31
CA TYR A 133 0.13 6.39 12.63
C TYR A 133 1.05 5.31 13.17
N GLU A 134 2.31 5.32 12.74
CA GLU A 134 3.28 4.25 13.02
C GLU A 134 4.62 4.88 13.42
N ALA A 135 4.62 5.66 14.51
CA ALA A 135 5.82 6.34 14.98
C ALA A 135 6.94 5.36 15.39
N HIS A 136 8.13 5.64 14.94
CA HIS A 136 9.34 4.87 15.22
C HIS A 136 10.37 5.69 15.99
N SER A 137 11.43 5.03 16.43
CA SER A 137 12.52 5.68 17.17
C SER A 137 13.42 6.56 16.29
N ASN A 138 13.34 6.39 14.97
CA ASN A 138 14.04 7.20 13.94
C ASN A 138 13.10 7.43 12.76
N ASP A 139 13.51 8.23 11.80
CA ASP A 139 12.78 8.60 10.60
C ASP A 139 13.21 7.84 9.34
N ASP A 140 14.04 6.80 9.48
CA ASP A 140 14.43 5.89 8.38
C ASP A 140 13.25 5.00 7.98
N MET A 141 12.17 5.60 7.51
CA MET A 141 10.95 4.93 7.07
C MET A 141 10.64 5.24 5.62
N LEU A 142 10.17 4.21 4.93
CA LEU A 142 9.76 4.29 3.55
C LEU A 142 8.44 3.56 3.34
N ALA A 143 7.48 4.22 2.70
CA ALA A 143 6.27 3.57 2.19
C ALA A 143 6.45 3.23 0.71
N VAL A 144 6.14 1.99 0.35
CA VAL A 144 6.12 1.54 -1.05
C VAL A 144 4.67 1.33 -1.47
N LEU A 145 4.22 2.10 -2.47
CA LEU A 145 2.90 1.97 -3.08
C LEU A 145 3.04 1.25 -4.42
N LEU A 146 2.66 -0.02 -4.47
CA LEU A 146 2.60 -0.79 -5.71
C LEU A 146 1.17 -0.71 -6.28
N PHE A 147 1.05 -0.15 -7.47
CA PHE A 147 -0.22 -0.10 -8.21
C PHE A 147 -0.34 -1.33 -9.09
N LEU A 148 -1.43 -2.07 -8.93
CA LEU A 148 -1.70 -3.30 -9.69
C LEU A 148 -2.47 -3.02 -10.99
N ASP A 149 -3.11 -1.86 -11.09
CA ASP A 149 -3.87 -1.41 -12.25
C ASP A 149 -3.34 -0.05 -12.72
N ASP A 150 -3.71 0.33 -13.92
CA ASP A 150 -3.41 1.66 -14.46
C ASP A 150 -4.00 2.75 -13.57
N VAL A 151 -3.18 3.72 -13.21
CA VAL A 151 -3.60 4.87 -12.41
C VAL A 151 -3.96 6.03 -13.32
N THR A 152 -5.22 6.45 -13.28
CA THR A 152 -5.76 7.53 -14.10
C THR A 152 -6.43 8.60 -13.22
N PRO A 153 -6.66 9.82 -13.74
CA PRO A 153 -7.38 10.85 -12.98
C PRO A 153 -8.76 10.41 -12.48
N GLU A 154 -9.40 9.45 -13.19
CA GLU A 154 -10.76 9.00 -12.91
C GLU A 154 -10.84 7.95 -11.77
N ASN A 155 -9.75 7.22 -11.51
CA ASN A 155 -9.73 6.15 -10.50
C ASN A 155 -9.12 6.55 -9.16
N GLY A 156 -8.89 7.85 -8.96
CA GLY A 156 -8.43 8.42 -7.69
C GLY A 156 -6.95 8.16 -7.40
N PRO A 157 -6.05 8.75 -8.19
CA PRO A 157 -4.62 8.68 -7.96
C PRO A 157 -4.24 9.28 -6.60
N PRO A 158 -3.14 8.84 -5.98
CA PRO A 158 -2.60 9.51 -4.82
C PRO A 158 -2.07 10.89 -5.20
N GLU A 159 -2.26 11.84 -4.32
CA GLU A 159 -1.67 13.17 -4.41
C GLU A 159 -0.56 13.29 -3.38
N MET A 160 0.60 13.80 -3.77
CA MET A 160 1.74 14.02 -2.92
C MET A 160 2.07 15.51 -2.80
N VAL A 161 2.50 15.96 -1.63
CA VAL A 161 2.98 17.33 -1.42
C VAL A 161 4.50 17.31 -1.47
N PRO A 162 5.14 17.84 -2.53
CA PRO A 162 6.59 17.82 -2.66
C PRO A 162 7.27 18.48 -1.46
N GLY A 163 8.35 17.85 -0.97
CA GLY A 163 9.15 18.36 0.14
C GLY A 163 8.51 18.23 1.53
N SER A 164 7.28 17.69 1.65
CA SER A 164 6.60 17.59 2.94
C SER A 164 7.24 16.61 3.93
N HIS A 165 8.12 15.72 3.46
CA HIS A 165 8.88 14.79 4.29
C HIS A 165 9.98 15.46 5.14
N ILE A 166 10.42 16.65 4.78
CA ILE A 166 11.44 17.43 5.52
C ILE A 166 10.79 18.30 6.61
N GLY A 167 9.49 18.52 6.54
CA GLY A 167 8.75 19.39 7.44
C GLY A 167 8.41 18.74 8.78
N PRO A 168 7.69 19.45 9.64
CA PRO A 168 7.19 18.88 10.91
C PRO A 168 6.14 17.82 10.63
N ILE A 169 5.97 16.88 11.57
CA ILE A 169 4.78 16.05 11.60
C ILE A 169 3.62 16.92 12.05
N HIS A 170 2.60 17.00 11.18
CA HIS A 170 1.40 17.78 11.46
C HIS A 170 0.49 17.08 12.46
N ASP A 171 -0.33 17.85 13.15
CA ASP A 171 -1.36 17.29 14.02
C ASP A 171 -2.43 16.60 13.18
N HIS A 172 -2.66 15.32 13.46
CA HIS A 172 -3.69 14.48 12.82
C HIS A 172 -4.97 14.37 13.69
N TRP A 173 -5.03 15.08 14.80
CA TRP A 173 -6.23 15.17 15.62
C TRP A 173 -7.11 16.33 15.16
N HIS A 174 -8.36 16.04 14.83
CA HIS A 174 -9.36 17.04 14.48
C HIS A 174 -10.65 16.75 15.27
N ASP A 175 -11.12 17.69 16.07
CA ASP A 175 -12.31 17.55 16.92
C ASP A 175 -12.32 16.27 17.79
N GLY A 176 -11.15 15.86 18.29
CA GLY A 176 -10.98 14.68 19.12
C GLY A 176 -10.97 13.35 18.34
N VAL A 177 -10.94 13.42 17.02
CA VAL A 177 -10.81 12.25 16.13
C VAL A 177 -9.44 12.29 15.46
N PHE A 178 -8.74 11.16 15.50
CA PHE A 178 -7.49 10.98 14.76
C PHE A 178 -7.82 10.64 13.30
N THR A 179 -7.30 11.43 12.36
CA THR A 179 -7.61 11.32 10.93
C THR A 179 -6.37 11.16 10.09
#